data_f1a533734b427de27f1478e9f71453f6
#
_entry.id   f1a533734b427de27f1478e9f71453f6
#
_cell.length_a   1.000
_cell.length_b   1.000
_cell.length_c   1.000
_cell.angle_alpha   90.00
_cell.angle_beta   90.00
_cell.angle_gamma   90.00
#
_symmetry.space_group_name_H-M   'P 1'
#
loop_
_entity.id
_entity.type
_entity.pdbx_description
1 polymer ?
#
loop_
_entity_poly.entity_id
_entity_poly.type
_entity_poly.pdbx_seq_one_letter_code
_entity_poly.pdbx_strand_id
1 'polypeptide(L)'
;MEQSYSYYTNCILNLRQAKINGEVIVAKPVLLLALIDGIGQGVFKENRFVLNEWLEDRYLKLMVENTRHSQFDKPADMANPFWHLATDGFWHLHGKNVLDMKTTPSKKWLKENVNYAYFDEDLWLLLQNQPWREKLRNFIVEQKLTNTMV
;
A
#
# COMPACT_ATOMS: atom_id res chain seq x y z
N MET A 1 -11.11 -3.04 18.71
CA MET A 1 -10.20 -3.31 17.58
C MET A 1 -10.62 -4.48 16.70
N GLU A 2 -11.36 -5.44 17.23
CA GLU A 2 -11.83 -6.56 16.40
C GLU A 2 -12.72 -6.11 15.25
N GLN A 3 -13.60 -5.14 15.48
CA GLN A 3 -14.47 -4.62 14.42
C GLN A 3 -13.67 -3.92 13.34
N SER A 4 -12.69 -3.11 13.73
CA SER A 4 -11.81 -2.46 12.76
C SER A 4 -10.99 -3.48 11.97
N TYR A 5 -10.45 -4.48 12.65
CA TYR A 5 -9.70 -5.55 12.00
C TYR A 5 -10.56 -6.27 10.96
N SER A 6 -11.77 -6.65 11.35
CA SER A 6 -12.71 -7.34 10.45
C SER A 6 -13.04 -6.48 9.22
N TYR A 7 -13.28 -5.18 9.45
CA TYR A 7 -13.58 -4.26 8.36
C TYR A 7 -12.41 -4.12 7.39
N TYR A 8 -11.18 -3.90 7.91
CA TYR A 8 -10.03 -3.67 7.04
C TYR A 8 -9.49 -4.94 6.37
N THR A 9 -9.62 -6.11 7.00
CA THR A 9 -9.33 -7.37 6.31
C THR A 9 -10.28 -7.58 5.14
N ASN A 10 -11.54 -7.21 5.30
CA ASN A 10 -12.49 -7.27 4.19
C ASN A 10 -12.10 -6.30 3.06
N CYS A 11 -11.68 -5.09 3.40
CA CYS A 11 -11.18 -4.13 2.41
C CYS A 11 -9.97 -4.70 1.65
N ILE A 12 -9.06 -5.35 2.35
CA ILE A 12 -7.86 -5.94 1.76
C ILE A 12 -8.23 -7.09 0.81
N LEU A 13 -9.18 -7.94 1.21
CA LEU A 13 -9.65 -9.01 0.32
C LEU A 13 -10.28 -8.46 -0.97
N ASN A 14 -10.85 -7.28 -0.91
CA ASN A 14 -11.53 -6.64 -2.04
C ASN A 14 -10.70 -5.58 -2.75
N LEU A 15 -9.38 -5.53 -2.51
CA LEU A 15 -8.50 -4.59 -3.20
C LEU A 15 -8.65 -4.72 -4.71
N ARG A 16 -8.76 -3.58 -5.38
CA ARG A 16 -8.78 -3.52 -6.84
C ARG A 16 -7.34 -3.65 -7.36
N GLN A 17 -7.04 -4.80 -7.94
CA GLN A 17 -5.71 -5.11 -8.44
C GLN A 17 -5.78 -5.40 -9.93
N ALA A 18 -4.82 -4.85 -10.68
CA ALA A 18 -4.70 -5.14 -12.10
C ALA A 18 -4.31 -6.61 -12.30
N LYS A 19 -4.81 -7.18 -13.38
CA LYS A 19 -4.42 -8.51 -13.83
C LYS A 19 -3.94 -8.38 -15.27
N ILE A 20 -2.67 -8.66 -15.50
CA ILE A 20 -2.04 -8.47 -16.82
C ILE A 20 -1.47 -9.80 -17.29
N ASN A 21 -1.95 -10.28 -18.43
CA ASN A 21 -1.55 -11.58 -18.98
C ASN A 21 -1.64 -12.72 -17.95
N GLY A 22 -2.72 -12.71 -17.17
CA GLY A 22 -2.98 -13.73 -16.16
C GLY A 22 -2.31 -13.52 -14.81
N GLU A 23 -1.42 -12.56 -14.70
CA GLU A 23 -0.72 -12.26 -13.45
C GLU A 23 -1.40 -11.13 -12.68
N VAL A 24 -1.69 -11.37 -11.40
CA VAL A 24 -2.21 -10.34 -10.50
C VAL A 24 -1.06 -9.44 -10.08
N ILE A 25 -1.22 -8.14 -10.25
CA ILE A 25 -0.20 -7.17 -9.86
C ILE A 25 -0.31 -6.89 -8.36
N VAL A 26 0.76 -7.18 -7.62
CA VAL A 26 0.77 -7.11 -6.15
C VAL A 26 1.26 -5.79 -5.57
N ALA A 27 1.30 -4.74 -6.39
CA ALA A 27 1.83 -3.44 -5.97
C ALA A 27 1.10 -2.86 -4.75
N LYS A 28 -0.24 -2.92 -4.71
CA LYS A 28 -1.01 -2.38 -3.59
C LYS A 28 -0.75 -3.13 -2.27
N PRO A 29 -0.84 -4.47 -2.23
CA PRO A 29 -0.50 -5.19 -1.00
C PRO A 29 0.94 -4.94 -0.55
N VAL A 30 1.88 -4.85 -1.48
CA VAL A 30 3.28 -4.59 -1.14
C VAL A 30 3.46 -3.18 -0.58
N LEU A 31 2.78 -2.18 -1.15
CA LEU A 31 2.81 -0.83 -0.57
C LEU A 31 2.26 -0.84 0.86
N LEU A 32 1.15 -1.56 1.10
CA LEU A 32 0.60 -1.68 2.45
C LEU A 32 1.61 -2.29 3.42
N LEU A 33 2.34 -3.33 3.01
CA LEU A 33 3.39 -3.92 3.84
C LEU A 33 4.49 -2.91 4.17
N ALA A 34 4.93 -2.15 3.17
CA ALA A 34 5.98 -1.15 3.36
C ALA A 34 5.54 -0.07 4.36
N LEU A 35 4.29 0.38 4.26
CA LEU A 35 3.72 1.36 5.18
C LEU A 35 3.62 0.80 6.60
N ILE A 36 3.13 -0.42 6.74
CA ILE A 36 3.03 -1.11 8.03
C ILE A 36 4.42 -1.28 8.67
N ASP A 37 5.41 -1.67 7.87
CA ASP A 37 6.79 -1.79 8.36
C ASP A 37 7.35 -0.45 8.82
N GLY A 38 7.05 0.62 8.09
CA GLY A 38 7.46 1.97 8.47
C GLY A 38 6.84 2.43 9.79
N ILE A 39 5.58 2.09 10.02
CA ILE A 39 4.92 2.35 11.30
C ILE A 39 5.61 1.55 12.42
N GLY A 40 5.84 0.27 12.18
CA GLY A 40 6.46 -0.61 13.18
C GLY A 40 7.88 -0.21 13.54
N GLN A 41 8.62 0.34 12.60
CA GLN A 41 10.01 0.78 12.81
C GLN A 41 10.12 2.24 13.27
N GLY A 42 8.99 2.93 13.47
CA GLY A 42 8.98 4.31 13.93
C GLY A 42 9.36 5.34 12.87
N VAL A 43 9.36 4.96 11.60
CA VAL A 43 9.60 5.89 10.49
C VAL A 43 8.43 6.84 10.33
N PHE A 44 7.22 6.31 10.44
CA PHE A 44 5.99 7.10 10.38
C PHE A 44 5.37 7.17 11.78
N LYS A 45 5.45 8.34 12.39
CA LYS A 45 4.94 8.59 13.74
C LYS A 45 3.57 9.26 13.72
N GLU A 46 3.15 9.76 12.57
CA GLU A 46 1.87 10.40 12.36
C GLU A 46 1.16 9.75 11.17
N ASN A 47 -0.15 9.86 11.13
CA ASN A 47 -0.96 9.35 10.02
C ASN A 47 -0.82 10.25 8.79
N ARG A 48 0.42 10.42 8.34
CA ARG A 48 0.78 11.21 7.17
C ARG A 48 1.95 10.53 6.47
N PHE A 49 1.75 10.14 5.23
CA PHE A 49 2.72 9.37 4.47
C PHE A 49 3.13 10.15 3.23
N VAL A 50 4.43 10.23 3.02
CA VAL A 50 5.00 10.90 1.85
C VAL A 50 5.87 9.93 1.08
N LEU A 51 6.09 10.23 -0.20
CA LEU A 51 7.00 9.47 -1.06
C LEU A 51 8.44 9.81 -0.66
N ASN A 52 8.91 9.23 0.44
CA ASN A 52 10.28 9.44 0.89
C ASN A 52 11.17 8.27 0.47
N GLU A 53 12.46 8.45 0.61
CA GLU A 53 13.47 7.48 0.20
C GLU A 53 13.31 6.15 0.95
N TRP A 54 13.05 6.21 2.26
CA TRP A 54 12.85 4.99 3.06
C TRP A 54 11.71 4.14 2.52
N LEU A 55 10.58 4.78 2.22
CA LEU A 55 9.39 4.08 1.72
C LEU A 55 9.65 3.49 0.32
N GLU A 56 10.29 4.25 -0.56
CA GLU A 56 10.64 3.76 -1.89
C GLU A 56 11.55 2.54 -1.82
N ASP A 57 12.59 2.60 -1.00
CA ASP A 57 13.54 1.49 -0.84
C ASP A 57 12.86 0.26 -0.27
N ARG A 58 12.02 0.44 0.74
CA ARG A 58 11.30 -0.67 1.37
C ARG A 58 10.31 -1.31 0.39
N TYR A 59 9.56 -0.47 -0.33
CA TYR A 59 8.64 -0.94 -1.36
C TYR A 59 9.36 -1.77 -2.42
N LEU A 60 10.46 -1.26 -2.95
CA LEU A 60 11.22 -1.96 -4.00
C LEU A 60 11.76 -3.29 -3.50
N LYS A 61 12.30 -3.31 -2.29
CA LYS A 61 12.79 -4.55 -1.69
C LYS A 61 11.70 -5.59 -1.57
N LEU A 62 10.53 -5.20 -1.06
CA LEU A 62 9.39 -6.10 -0.92
C LEU A 62 8.85 -6.54 -2.27
N MET A 63 8.82 -5.65 -3.26
CA MET A 63 8.41 -6.03 -4.62
C MET A 63 9.33 -7.08 -5.21
N VAL A 64 10.65 -6.90 -5.10
CA VAL A 64 11.61 -7.89 -5.59
C VAL A 64 11.39 -9.24 -4.92
N GLU A 65 11.22 -9.24 -3.59
CA GLU A 65 10.99 -10.49 -2.84
C GLU A 65 9.70 -11.21 -3.24
N ASN A 66 8.67 -10.46 -3.60
CA ASN A 66 7.34 -11.01 -3.86
C ASN A 66 6.99 -11.17 -5.34
N THR A 67 7.92 -10.83 -6.25
CA THR A 67 7.68 -10.94 -7.70
C THR A 67 8.77 -11.76 -8.41
N ARG A 68 9.42 -12.70 -7.71
CA ARG A 68 10.51 -13.51 -8.28
C ARG A 68 10.09 -14.35 -9.48
N HIS A 69 8.82 -14.73 -9.53
CA HIS A 69 8.27 -15.52 -10.63
C HIS A 69 7.43 -14.70 -11.60
N SER A 70 7.52 -13.38 -11.49
CA SER A 70 6.77 -12.48 -12.37
C SER A 70 7.30 -12.56 -13.80
N GLN A 71 6.39 -12.43 -14.76
CA GLN A 71 6.73 -12.30 -16.18
C GLN A 71 7.33 -10.93 -16.53
N PHE A 72 7.25 -9.97 -15.61
CA PHE A 72 7.73 -8.60 -15.84
C PHE A 72 9.14 -8.42 -15.30
N ASP A 73 9.99 -7.75 -16.08
CA ASP A 73 11.40 -7.52 -15.73
C ASP A 73 11.56 -6.49 -14.61
N LYS A 74 10.63 -5.55 -14.49
CA LYS A 74 10.72 -4.47 -13.53
C LYS A 74 9.48 -4.44 -12.63
N PRO A 75 9.66 -4.13 -11.34
CA PRO A 75 8.51 -3.94 -10.45
C PRO A 75 7.69 -2.71 -10.88
N ALA A 76 6.40 -2.73 -10.56
CA ALA A 76 5.53 -1.58 -10.78
C ALA A 76 6.08 -0.39 -10.00
N ASP A 77 6.06 0.80 -10.61
CA ASP A 77 6.48 2.04 -9.97
C ASP A 77 5.59 2.34 -8.77
N MET A 78 6.17 2.79 -7.66
CA MET A 78 5.43 3.08 -6.43
C MET A 78 4.36 4.16 -6.63
N ALA A 79 4.52 5.04 -7.61
CA ALA A 79 3.49 6.05 -7.94
C ALA A 79 2.14 5.40 -8.24
N ASN A 80 2.14 4.23 -8.86
CA ASN A 80 0.92 3.52 -9.22
C ASN A 80 0.09 3.13 -7.99
N PRO A 81 0.59 2.29 -7.06
CA PRO A 81 -0.21 1.93 -5.88
C PRO A 81 -0.41 3.10 -4.93
N PHE A 82 0.55 4.02 -4.82
CA PHE A 82 0.39 5.20 -3.97
C PHE A 82 -0.83 6.03 -4.38
N TRP A 83 -1.03 6.19 -5.68
CA TRP A 83 -2.18 6.91 -6.23
C TRP A 83 -3.46 6.07 -6.18
N HIS A 84 -3.41 4.87 -6.75
CA HIS A 84 -4.62 4.07 -6.97
C HIS A 84 -5.20 3.41 -5.72
N LEU A 85 -4.42 3.28 -4.65
CA LEU A 85 -4.94 2.74 -3.39
C LEU A 85 -6.08 3.60 -2.86
N ALA A 86 -6.15 4.88 -3.24
CA ALA A 86 -7.25 5.76 -2.87
C ALA A 86 -8.62 5.27 -3.34
N THR A 87 -8.67 4.44 -4.39
CA THR A 87 -9.94 3.88 -4.87
C THR A 87 -10.51 2.78 -3.99
N ASP A 88 -9.73 2.28 -3.04
CA ASP A 88 -10.15 1.17 -2.16
C ASP A 88 -10.79 1.64 -0.85
N GLY A 89 -10.91 2.95 -0.63
CA GLY A 89 -11.75 3.54 0.38
C GLY A 89 -11.10 3.84 1.73
N PHE A 90 -9.92 3.33 2.04
CA PHE A 90 -9.28 3.52 3.35
C PHE A 90 -7.96 4.30 3.31
N TRP A 91 -7.55 4.74 2.11
CA TRP A 91 -6.35 5.51 1.85
C TRP A 91 -6.75 6.80 1.16
N HIS A 92 -6.25 7.93 1.62
CA HIS A 92 -6.69 9.25 1.17
C HIS A 92 -5.50 10.10 0.80
N LEU A 93 -5.66 10.91 -0.24
CA LEU A 93 -4.61 11.81 -0.72
C LEU A 93 -5.01 13.25 -0.38
N HIS A 94 -4.08 14.00 0.22
CA HIS A 94 -4.27 15.40 0.56
C HIS A 94 -3.32 16.25 -0.27
N GLY A 95 -3.87 17.19 -1.04
CA GLY A 95 -3.05 18.05 -1.89
C GLY A 95 -3.86 18.76 -2.96
N LYS A 96 -3.14 19.40 -3.87
CA LYS A 96 -3.75 20.19 -4.96
C LYS A 96 -4.07 19.28 -6.15
N ASN A 97 -5.21 19.53 -6.78
CA ASN A 97 -5.61 18.91 -8.05
C ASN A 97 -5.67 17.38 -8.03
N VAL A 98 -5.90 16.79 -6.85
CA VAL A 98 -5.92 15.32 -6.71
C VAL A 98 -7.19 14.67 -7.22
N LEU A 99 -8.24 15.44 -7.52
CA LEU A 99 -9.57 14.90 -7.84
C LEU A 99 -9.78 14.53 -9.30
N ASP A 100 -8.98 15.06 -10.22
CA ASP A 100 -9.27 14.96 -11.65
C ASP A 100 -8.31 14.09 -12.47
N MET A 101 -7.34 13.44 -11.83
CA MET A 101 -6.37 12.62 -12.56
C MET A 101 -6.92 11.24 -12.85
N LYS A 102 -7.19 10.96 -14.12
CA LYS A 102 -7.67 9.64 -14.57
C LYS A 102 -6.53 8.66 -14.86
N THR A 103 -5.34 9.17 -15.13
CA THR A 103 -4.15 8.36 -15.39
C THR A 103 -3.20 8.45 -14.22
N THR A 104 -2.34 7.43 -14.06
CA THR A 104 -1.35 7.42 -12.98
C THR A 104 -0.36 8.57 -13.17
N PRO A 105 -0.25 9.49 -12.21
CA PRO A 105 0.73 10.56 -12.29
C PRO A 105 2.15 10.03 -12.04
N SER A 106 3.15 10.81 -12.43
CA SER A 106 4.54 10.49 -12.14
C SER A 106 4.86 10.72 -10.65
N LYS A 107 5.94 10.12 -10.16
CA LYS A 107 6.44 10.39 -8.81
C LYS A 107 6.72 11.88 -8.60
N LYS A 108 7.28 12.53 -9.61
CA LYS A 108 7.56 13.96 -9.55
C LYS A 108 6.28 14.77 -9.33
N TRP A 109 5.24 14.47 -10.11
CA TRP A 109 3.95 15.13 -9.95
C TRP A 109 3.37 14.92 -8.57
N LEU A 110 3.44 13.67 -8.07
CA LEU A 110 2.93 13.36 -6.72
C LEU A 110 3.67 14.14 -5.65
N LYS A 111 4.99 14.23 -5.73
CA LYS A 111 5.79 14.99 -4.76
C LYS A 111 5.46 16.48 -4.77
N GLU A 112 5.07 17.03 -5.92
CA GLU A 112 4.74 18.45 -6.06
C GLU A 112 3.29 18.76 -5.68
N ASN A 113 2.37 17.83 -5.88
CA ASN A 113 0.93 18.09 -5.76
C ASN A 113 0.24 17.37 -4.60
N VAL A 114 0.80 16.29 -4.10
CA VAL A 114 0.26 15.55 -2.94
C VAL A 114 1.13 15.90 -1.74
N ASN A 115 0.53 16.58 -0.77
CA ASN A 115 1.24 16.96 0.45
C ASN A 115 1.56 15.72 1.29
N TYR A 116 0.57 14.83 1.44
CA TYR A 116 0.71 13.55 2.12
C TYR A 116 -0.50 12.67 1.80
N ALA A 117 -0.36 11.38 2.03
CA ALA A 117 -1.47 10.45 2.05
C ALA A 117 -1.72 10.02 3.50
N TYR A 118 -2.91 9.51 3.79
CA TYR A 118 -3.24 9.06 5.14
C TYR A 118 -4.27 7.94 5.11
N PHE A 119 -4.25 7.11 6.15
CA PHE A 119 -5.25 6.07 6.37
C PHE A 119 -6.47 6.62 7.10
N ASP A 120 -7.60 5.89 6.99
CA ASP A 120 -8.69 6.08 7.94
C ASP A 120 -8.14 6.10 9.35
N GLU A 121 -8.70 6.94 10.22
CA GLU A 121 -8.26 7.04 11.61
C GLU A 121 -8.31 5.68 12.32
N ASP A 122 -9.38 4.91 12.11
CA ASP A 122 -9.53 3.59 12.76
C ASP A 122 -8.44 2.61 12.31
N LEU A 123 -8.02 2.66 11.04
CA LEU A 123 -6.92 1.82 10.57
C LEU A 123 -5.60 2.27 11.18
N TRP A 124 -5.36 3.58 11.23
CA TRP A 124 -4.14 4.12 11.86
C TRP A 124 -4.04 3.67 13.32
N LEU A 125 -5.15 3.78 14.08
CA LEU A 125 -5.17 3.36 15.48
C LEU A 125 -4.93 1.85 15.64
N LEU A 126 -5.52 1.04 14.77
CA LEU A 126 -5.27 -0.40 14.75
C LEU A 126 -3.76 -0.68 14.56
N LEU A 127 -3.13 0.01 13.64
CA LEU A 127 -1.72 -0.19 13.30
C LEU A 127 -0.75 0.34 14.37
N GLN A 128 -1.22 1.15 15.34
CA GLN A 128 -0.40 1.56 16.48
C GLN A 128 -0.25 0.45 17.51
N ASN A 129 -1.15 -0.53 17.50
CA ASN A 129 -1.10 -1.66 18.42
C ASN A 129 -0.27 -2.79 17.79
N GLN A 130 0.84 -3.14 18.40
CA GLN A 130 1.77 -4.11 17.81
C GLN A 130 1.14 -5.47 17.50
N PRO A 131 0.39 -6.13 18.41
CA PRO A 131 -0.22 -7.41 18.10
C PRO A 131 -1.21 -7.33 16.92
N TRP A 132 -2.04 -6.30 16.87
CA TRP A 132 -2.99 -6.12 15.77
C TRP A 132 -2.28 -5.78 14.47
N ARG A 133 -1.23 -4.96 14.52
CA ARG A 133 -0.42 -4.62 13.34
C ARG A 133 0.21 -5.86 12.72
N GLU A 134 0.80 -6.71 13.56
CA GLU A 134 1.41 -7.96 13.10
C GLU A 134 0.37 -8.90 12.51
N LYS A 135 -0.79 -8.98 13.15
CA LYS A 135 -1.88 -9.83 12.67
C LYS A 135 -2.36 -9.38 11.29
N LEU A 136 -2.53 -8.08 11.09
CA LEU A 136 -2.94 -7.54 9.80
C LEU A 136 -1.86 -7.75 8.73
N ARG A 137 -0.60 -7.54 9.11
CA ARG A 137 0.52 -7.79 8.19
C ARG A 137 0.56 -9.24 7.72
N ASN A 138 0.42 -10.17 8.63
CA ASN A 138 0.39 -11.60 8.30
C ASN A 138 -0.79 -11.94 7.41
N PHE A 139 -1.94 -11.34 7.66
CA PHE A 139 -3.14 -11.53 6.83
C PHE A 139 -2.87 -11.09 5.38
N ILE A 140 -2.23 -9.93 5.19
CA ILE A 140 -1.90 -9.43 3.85
C ILE A 140 -0.96 -10.41 3.14
N VAL A 141 0.07 -10.87 3.81
CA VAL A 141 1.03 -11.83 3.23
C VAL A 141 0.31 -13.12 2.83
N GLU A 142 -0.48 -13.68 3.72
CA GLU A 142 -1.17 -14.96 3.49
C GLU A 142 -2.20 -14.87 2.37
N GLN A 143 -2.98 -13.80 2.35
CA GLN A 143 -4.11 -13.68 1.43
C GLN A 143 -3.77 -13.05 0.09
N LYS A 144 -2.73 -12.22 0.03
CA LYS A 144 -2.44 -11.43 -1.17
C LYS A 144 -1.09 -11.72 -1.81
N LEU A 145 -0.17 -12.32 -1.11
CA LEU A 145 1.19 -12.50 -1.61
C LEU A 145 1.59 -13.95 -1.83
N THR A 146 1.17 -14.87 -0.97
CA THR A 146 1.53 -16.29 -1.13
C THR A 146 0.81 -16.93 -2.31
N ASN A 147 -0.42 -16.51 -2.62
CA ASN A 147 -1.23 -17.09 -3.69
C ASN A 147 -0.79 -16.66 -5.09
N THR A 148 0.08 -15.68 -5.20
CA THR A 148 0.60 -15.22 -6.49
C THR A 148 1.74 -16.09 -7.01
N MET A 149 2.24 -16.98 -6.17
CA MET A 149 3.37 -17.85 -6.45
C MET A 149 2.97 -19.23 -7.01
N VAL A 150 1.69 -19.45 -7.16
CA VAL A 150 1.16 -20.77 -7.61
C VAL A 150 0.91 -20.77 -9.09
#